data_2952e6ebe44865d7f63197f9755e9ce2
#
_entry.id   2952e6ebe44865d7f63197f9755e9ce2
#
_cell.length_a   1.000
_cell.length_b   1.000
_cell.length_c   1.000
_cell.angle_alpha   90.00
_cell.angle_beta   90.00
_cell.angle_gamma   90.00
#
_symmetry.space_group_name_H-M   'P 1'
#
loop_
_entity.id
_entity.type
_entity.pdbx_description
1 polymer ?
#
loop_
_entity_poly.entity_id
_entity_poly.type
_entity_poly.pdbx_seq_one_letter_code
_entity_poly.pdbx_strand_id
1 'polypeptide(L)'
;MTKRKNRDYIMGRYIFIMVGIILVAVAVAVRLFSTTVIHAAEWEAKAESLNRTRVVEPERGKILADDRTVLAANVNFYVPRLDLRSEGIKEDTLMRYLKPLCDSLAVISPYRTARQWEEQISDAYTHRYTKRGVRSFPIGNKLTYSQLQRMKKFPFIKLGSSKSGFYYE
;
A
#
# COMPACT_ATOMS: atom_id res chain seq x y z
N MET A 1 -1.44 -19.09 69.46
CA MET A 1 -2.68 -18.85 68.68
C MET A 1 -2.53 -17.89 67.49
N THR A 2 -1.51 -17.09 67.39
CA THR A 2 -1.25 -16.08 66.32
C THR A 2 -0.88 -16.66 64.92
N LYS A 3 -0.22 -17.80 64.86
CA LYS A 3 0.23 -18.40 63.57
C LYS A 3 -0.93 -18.93 62.68
N ARG A 4 -2.03 -19.42 63.26
CA ARG A 4 -3.20 -19.89 62.52
C ARG A 4 -3.97 -18.72 61.87
N LYS A 5 -4.16 -17.63 62.58
CA LYS A 5 -4.89 -16.44 62.11
C LYS A 5 -4.22 -15.76 60.91
N ASN A 6 -2.86 -15.71 60.88
CA ASN A 6 -2.12 -15.17 59.74
C ASN A 6 -2.20 -16.07 58.48
N ARG A 7 -2.24 -17.40 58.64
CA ARG A 7 -2.37 -18.35 57.55
C ARG A 7 -3.73 -18.24 56.85
N ASP A 8 -4.79 -18.08 57.63
CA ASP A 8 -6.15 -17.96 57.08
C ASP A 8 -6.35 -16.62 56.35
N TYR A 9 -5.71 -15.57 56.80
CA TYR A 9 -5.74 -14.26 56.14
C TYR A 9 -4.94 -14.27 54.81
N ILE A 10 -3.82 -14.95 54.77
CA ILE A 10 -3.02 -15.12 53.56
C ILE A 10 -3.77 -16.01 52.54
N MET A 11 -4.37 -17.11 53.03
CA MET A 11 -5.15 -18.05 52.22
C MET A 11 -6.36 -17.33 51.56
N GLY A 12 -7.05 -16.46 52.31
CA GLY A 12 -8.17 -15.67 51.76
C GLY A 12 -7.76 -14.76 50.59
N ARG A 13 -6.56 -14.13 50.68
CA ARG A 13 -6.04 -13.30 49.61
C ARG A 13 -5.70 -14.10 48.33
N TYR A 14 -5.12 -15.29 48.51
CA TYR A 14 -4.83 -16.17 47.37
C TYR A 14 -6.11 -16.66 46.71
N ILE A 15 -7.12 -17.03 47.47
CA ILE A 15 -8.43 -17.44 46.93
C ILE A 15 -9.06 -16.30 46.13
N PHE A 16 -9.00 -15.08 46.66
CA PHE A 16 -9.57 -13.91 45.98
C PHE A 16 -8.88 -13.63 44.64
N ILE A 17 -7.54 -13.70 44.61
CA ILE A 17 -6.75 -13.55 43.37
C ILE A 17 -7.09 -14.67 42.38
N MET A 18 -7.15 -15.92 42.87
CA MET A 18 -7.47 -17.07 42.03
C MET A 18 -8.86 -16.97 41.42
N VAL A 19 -9.85 -16.55 42.18
CA VAL A 19 -11.21 -16.29 41.67
C VAL A 19 -11.21 -15.18 40.63
N GLY A 20 -10.45 -14.11 40.85
CA GLY A 20 -10.28 -13.03 39.87
C GLY A 20 -9.71 -13.53 38.55
N ILE A 21 -8.66 -14.35 38.59
CA ILE A 21 -8.04 -14.94 37.40
C ILE A 21 -9.02 -15.85 36.65
N ILE A 22 -9.76 -16.69 37.39
CA ILE A 22 -10.78 -17.58 36.79
C ILE A 22 -11.89 -16.76 36.13
N LEU A 23 -12.36 -15.69 36.74
CA LEU A 23 -13.39 -14.83 36.14
C LEU A 23 -12.91 -14.19 34.85
N VAL A 24 -11.65 -13.70 34.80
CA VAL A 24 -11.06 -13.14 33.60
C VAL A 24 -10.92 -14.23 32.51
N ALA A 25 -10.45 -15.42 32.87
CA ALA A 25 -10.32 -16.53 31.92
C ALA A 25 -11.67 -16.93 31.31
N VAL A 26 -12.72 -17.01 32.15
CA VAL A 26 -14.09 -17.28 31.67
C VAL A 26 -14.59 -16.17 30.76
N ALA A 27 -14.37 -14.90 31.11
CA ALA A 27 -14.80 -13.77 30.29
C ALA A 27 -14.09 -13.78 28.89
N VAL A 28 -12.81 -14.10 28.85
CA VAL A 28 -12.05 -14.26 27.60
C VAL A 28 -12.58 -15.43 26.77
N ALA A 29 -12.84 -16.57 27.43
CA ALA A 29 -13.38 -17.75 26.73
C ALA A 29 -14.76 -17.48 26.12
N VAL A 30 -15.64 -16.83 26.85
CA VAL A 30 -16.98 -16.43 26.38
C VAL A 30 -16.85 -15.45 25.20
N ARG A 31 -15.93 -14.49 25.28
CA ARG A 31 -15.67 -13.53 24.20
C ARG A 31 -15.15 -14.21 22.94
N LEU A 32 -14.19 -15.11 23.09
CA LEU A 32 -13.68 -15.91 21.97
C LEU A 32 -14.78 -16.74 21.32
N PHE A 33 -15.55 -17.46 22.12
CA PHE A 33 -16.67 -18.25 21.60
C PHE A 33 -17.68 -17.38 20.84
N SER A 34 -18.07 -16.24 21.43
CA SER A 34 -18.97 -15.30 20.77
C SER A 34 -18.41 -14.82 19.42
N THR A 35 -17.13 -14.46 19.35
CA THR A 35 -16.52 -13.96 18.12
C THR A 35 -16.36 -15.05 17.07
N THR A 36 -15.97 -16.27 17.50
CA THR A 36 -15.63 -17.36 16.58
C THR A 36 -16.87 -18.13 16.08
N VAL A 37 -17.90 -18.27 16.93
CA VAL A 37 -19.07 -19.08 16.59
C VAL A 37 -20.28 -18.21 16.25
N ILE A 38 -20.63 -17.25 17.12
CA ILE A 38 -21.85 -16.47 16.96
C ILE A 38 -21.70 -15.45 15.81
N HIS A 39 -20.53 -14.80 15.69
CA HIS A 39 -20.28 -13.78 14.68
C HIS A 39 -19.46 -14.30 13.48
N ALA A 40 -19.30 -15.63 13.32
CA ALA A 40 -18.54 -16.23 12.21
C ALA A 40 -19.02 -15.75 10.86
N ALA A 41 -20.33 -15.81 10.62
CA ALA A 41 -20.93 -15.40 9.34
C ALA A 41 -20.71 -13.93 8.98
N GLU A 42 -20.71 -13.04 9.98
CA GLU A 42 -20.40 -11.62 9.75
C GLU A 42 -18.95 -11.40 9.35
N TRP A 43 -18.02 -12.16 9.94
CA TRP A 43 -16.60 -12.08 9.62
C TRP A 43 -16.30 -12.68 8.26
N GLU A 44 -16.97 -13.80 7.89
CA GLU A 44 -16.87 -14.37 6.55
C GLU A 44 -17.38 -13.39 5.47
N ALA A 45 -18.54 -12.77 5.68
CA ALA A 45 -19.06 -11.76 4.76
C ALA A 45 -18.13 -10.56 4.61
N LYS A 46 -17.51 -10.10 5.69
CA LYS A 46 -16.49 -9.05 5.64
C LYS A 46 -15.23 -9.49 4.89
N ALA A 47 -14.76 -10.71 5.13
CA ALA A 47 -13.61 -11.27 4.44
C ALA A 47 -13.86 -11.41 2.94
N GLU A 48 -15.04 -11.87 2.54
CA GLU A 48 -15.43 -11.98 1.13
C GLU A 48 -15.50 -10.61 0.45
N SER A 49 -15.99 -9.59 1.13
CA SER A 49 -16.02 -8.21 0.60
C SER A 49 -14.61 -7.63 0.38
N LEU A 50 -13.61 -8.12 1.10
CA LEU A 50 -12.20 -7.73 0.94
C LEU A 50 -11.49 -8.53 -0.17
N ASN A 51 -11.98 -9.73 -0.48
CA ASN A 51 -11.46 -10.57 -1.54
C ASN A 51 -11.89 -10.03 -2.91
N ARG A 52 -11.09 -9.13 -3.47
CA ARG A 52 -11.27 -8.66 -4.84
C ARG A 52 -10.70 -9.70 -5.80
N THR A 53 -11.56 -10.48 -6.41
CA THR A 53 -11.17 -11.33 -7.54
C THR A 53 -10.87 -10.44 -8.74
N ARG A 54 -9.59 -10.32 -9.11
CA ARG A 54 -9.18 -9.65 -10.34
C ARG A 54 -9.12 -10.70 -11.43
N VAL A 55 -10.00 -10.60 -12.42
CA VAL A 55 -9.89 -11.40 -13.64
C VAL A 55 -8.67 -10.89 -14.41
N VAL A 56 -7.63 -11.72 -14.50
CA VAL A 56 -6.45 -11.44 -15.32
C VAL A 56 -6.71 -12.08 -16.68
N GLU A 57 -6.90 -11.24 -17.70
CA GLU A 57 -7.02 -11.73 -19.07
C GLU A 57 -5.69 -12.36 -19.51
N PRO A 58 -5.72 -13.51 -20.19
CA PRO A 58 -4.51 -14.15 -20.67
C PRO A 58 -3.84 -13.29 -21.73
N GLU A 59 -2.51 -13.30 -21.74
CA GLU A 59 -1.73 -12.63 -22.78
C GLU A 59 -1.97 -13.31 -24.14
N ARG A 60 -2.11 -12.50 -25.17
CA ARG A 60 -2.23 -13.02 -26.54
C ARG A 60 -0.90 -13.65 -26.98
N GLY A 61 -0.97 -14.76 -27.68
CA GLY A 61 0.20 -15.42 -28.25
C GLY A 61 0.92 -14.57 -29.31
N LYS A 62 2.14 -14.96 -29.63
CA LYS A 62 2.93 -14.36 -30.74
C LYS A 62 2.51 -14.97 -32.04
N ILE A 63 2.52 -14.21 -33.13
CA ILE A 63 2.38 -14.69 -34.49
C ILE A 63 3.79 -14.79 -35.08
N LEU A 64 4.15 -15.98 -35.53
CA LEU A 64 5.45 -16.27 -36.12
C LEU A 64 5.30 -16.55 -37.61
N ALA A 65 6.30 -16.20 -38.41
CA ALA A 65 6.44 -16.67 -39.79
C ALA A 65 6.93 -18.12 -39.80
N ASP A 66 6.99 -18.73 -41.00
CA ASP A 66 7.44 -20.10 -41.19
C ASP A 66 8.90 -20.32 -40.74
N ASP A 67 9.73 -19.30 -40.92
CA ASP A 67 11.13 -19.21 -40.46
C ASP A 67 11.28 -18.88 -38.95
N ARG A 68 10.15 -18.88 -38.18
CA ARG A 68 10.05 -18.48 -36.77
C ARG A 68 10.39 -17.02 -36.46
N THR A 69 10.48 -16.16 -37.46
CA THR A 69 10.56 -14.72 -37.18
C THR A 69 9.25 -14.23 -36.58
N VAL A 70 9.35 -13.29 -35.62
CA VAL A 70 8.18 -12.73 -34.93
C VAL A 70 7.52 -11.69 -35.83
N LEU A 71 6.34 -11.99 -36.38
CA LEU A 71 5.53 -11.06 -37.17
C LEU A 71 4.70 -10.13 -36.28
N ALA A 72 4.15 -10.64 -35.20
CA ALA A 72 3.43 -9.83 -34.24
C ALA A 72 3.58 -10.41 -32.81
N ALA A 73 3.77 -9.55 -31.86
CA ALA A 73 3.88 -9.91 -30.45
C ALA A 73 3.12 -8.91 -29.57
N ASN A 74 2.65 -9.39 -28.45
CA ASN A 74 2.09 -8.50 -27.43
C ASN A 74 3.20 -7.70 -26.78
N VAL A 75 3.01 -6.38 -26.67
CA VAL A 75 3.96 -5.48 -26.01
C VAL A 75 3.29 -4.92 -24.78
N ASN A 76 3.86 -5.18 -23.62
CA ASN A 76 3.37 -4.63 -22.37
C ASN A 76 3.77 -3.16 -22.24
N PHE A 77 2.78 -2.32 -21.99
CA PHE A 77 2.98 -0.92 -21.68
C PHE A 77 2.71 -0.70 -20.18
N TYR A 78 3.49 0.18 -19.61
CA TYR A 78 3.43 0.53 -18.19
C TYR A 78 3.03 1.99 -18.04
N VAL A 79 2.07 2.26 -17.17
CA VAL A 79 1.65 3.63 -16.84
C VAL A 79 2.27 4.01 -15.50
N PRO A 80 3.27 4.91 -15.50
CA PRO A 80 3.94 5.33 -14.26
C PRO A 80 3.05 6.29 -13.47
N ARG A 81 2.97 6.08 -12.16
CA ARG A 81 2.16 6.88 -11.24
C ARG A 81 2.92 7.20 -9.96
N LEU A 82 2.51 8.27 -9.28
CA LEU A 82 2.94 8.63 -7.94
C LEU A 82 1.76 8.54 -6.96
N ASP A 83 1.90 7.79 -5.89
CA ASP A 83 0.97 7.83 -4.75
C ASP A 83 1.36 9.00 -3.85
N LEU A 84 0.72 10.15 -4.07
CA LEU A 84 1.00 11.38 -3.32
C LEU A 84 0.58 11.32 -1.85
N ARG A 85 -0.17 10.29 -1.43
CA ARG A 85 -0.55 10.06 -0.04
C ARG A 85 0.32 9.03 0.67
N SER A 86 1.38 8.55 0.02
CA SER A 86 2.34 7.64 0.65
C SER A 86 3.02 8.32 1.84
N GLU A 87 3.00 7.66 3.00
CA GLU A 87 3.59 8.16 4.25
C GLU A 87 5.11 8.39 4.16
N GLY A 88 5.77 7.72 3.21
CA GLY A 88 7.21 7.87 2.98
C GLY A 88 7.61 9.16 2.28
N ILE A 89 6.66 9.89 1.68
CA ILE A 89 6.94 11.16 0.99
C ILE A 89 7.03 12.28 2.01
N LYS A 90 8.25 12.74 2.26
CA LYS A 90 8.51 13.94 3.06
C LYS A 90 8.53 15.16 2.14
N GLU A 91 7.89 16.25 2.56
CA GLU A 91 7.77 17.50 1.80
C GLU A 91 9.15 18.06 1.41
N ASP A 92 10.07 18.14 2.38
CA ASP A 92 11.45 18.61 2.14
C ASP A 92 12.16 17.76 1.08
N THR A 93 11.93 16.45 1.09
CA THR A 93 12.54 15.55 0.12
C THR A 93 11.91 15.74 -1.27
N LEU A 94 10.59 15.86 -1.34
CA LEU A 94 9.91 16.11 -2.60
C LEU A 94 10.37 17.45 -3.21
N MET A 95 10.35 18.54 -2.44
CA MET A 95 10.74 19.87 -2.94
C MET A 95 12.19 19.90 -3.41
N ARG A 96 13.11 19.23 -2.70
CA ARG A 96 14.52 19.12 -3.11
C ARG A 96 14.71 18.43 -4.46
N TYR A 97 13.93 17.39 -4.74
CA TYR A 97 14.07 16.60 -5.97
C TYR A 97 13.06 16.96 -7.06
N LEU A 98 12.10 17.87 -6.79
CA LEU A 98 11.01 18.19 -7.71
C LEU A 98 11.53 18.71 -9.05
N LYS A 99 12.37 19.73 -9.02
CA LYS A 99 12.93 20.33 -10.23
C LYS A 99 13.74 19.33 -11.07
N PRO A 100 14.76 18.62 -10.53
CA PRO A 100 15.49 17.63 -11.31
C PRO A 100 14.64 16.43 -11.76
N LEU A 101 13.57 16.10 -11.05
CA LEU A 101 12.58 15.11 -11.49
C LEU A 101 11.82 15.63 -12.72
N CYS A 102 11.31 16.87 -12.67
CA CYS A 102 10.54 17.46 -13.76
C CYS A 102 11.37 17.67 -15.03
N ASP A 103 12.65 18.03 -14.89
CA ASP A 103 13.59 18.08 -16.00
C ASP A 103 13.74 16.71 -16.67
N SER A 104 13.87 15.66 -15.85
CA SER A 104 13.99 14.28 -16.35
C SER A 104 12.68 13.78 -17.00
N LEU A 105 11.51 14.18 -16.45
CA LEU A 105 10.20 13.82 -17.01
C LEU A 105 9.96 14.49 -18.36
N ALA A 106 10.37 15.74 -18.53
CA ALA A 106 10.24 16.47 -19.79
C ALA A 106 11.02 15.80 -20.96
N VAL A 107 12.12 15.10 -20.65
CA VAL A 107 12.89 14.34 -21.65
C VAL A 107 12.13 13.09 -22.15
N ILE A 108 11.47 12.37 -21.24
CA ILE A 108 10.71 11.14 -21.61
C ILE A 108 9.31 11.48 -22.15
N SER A 109 8.72 12.56 -21.66
CA SER A 109 7.35 12.97 -21.96
C SER A 109 7.32 14.38 -22.56
N PRO A 110 7.67 14.55 -23.83
CA PRO A 110 7.85 15.86 -24.47
C PRO A 110 6.56 16.67 -24.66
N TYR A 111 5.40 16.09 -24.34
CA TYR A 111 4.10 16.79 -24.40
C TYR A 111 3.87 17.80 -23.26
N ARG A 112 4.77 17.86 -22.26
CA ARG A 112 4.76 18.85 -21.18
C ARG A 112 6.16 19.36 -20.91
N THR A 113 6.27 20.65 -20.62
CA THR A 113 7.51 21.27 -20.19
C THR A 113 7.85 20.91 -18.74
N ALA A 114 9.11 21.01 -18.35
CA ALA A 114 9.54 20.77 -16.96
C ALA A 114 8.77 21.67 -15.97
N ARG A 115 8.51 22.94 -16.32
CA ARG A 115 7.73 23.88 -15.51
C ARG A 115 6.28 23.44 -15.33
N GLN A 116 5.63 22.95 -16.38
CA GLN A 116 4.27 22.44 -16.29
C GLN A 116 4.18 21.19 -15.39
N TRP A 117 5.19 20.31 -15.45
CA TRP A 117 5.29 19.17 -14.55
C TRP A 117 5.45 19.62 -13.10
N GLU A 118 6.31 20.61 -12.84
CA GLU A 118 6.55 21.15 -11.52
C GLU A 118 5.28 21.77 -10.92
N GLU A 119 4.58 22.61 -11.67
CA GLU A 119 3.31 23.22 -11.24
C GLU A 119 2.25 22.14 -10.92
N GLN A 120 2.09 21.15 -11.80
CA GLN A 120 1.08 20.11 -11.62
C GLN A 120 1.37 19.16 -10.45
N ILE A 121 2.63 18.73 -10.28
CA ILE A 121 3.01 17.84 -9.19
C ILE A 121 2.92 18.59 -7.84
N SER A 122 3.34 19.85 -7.79
CA SER A 122 3.26 20.70 -6.61
C SER A 122 1.80 20.95 -6.20
N ASP A 123 0.94 21.30 -7.17
CA ASP A 123 -0.50 21.51 -6.94
C ASP A 123 -1.18 20.21 -6.48
N ALA A 124 -0.93 19.09 -7.16
CA ALA A 124 -1.48 17.79 -6.80
C ALA A 124 -1.03 17.35 -5.40
N TYR A 125 0.22 17.63 -5.01
CA TYR A 125 0.73 17.32 -3.68
C TYR A 125 0.08 18.19 -2.60
N THR A 126 -0.06 19.50 -2.84
CA THR A 126 -0.70 20.44 -1.92
C THR A 126 -2.16 20.06 -1.65
N HIS A 127 -2.90 19.67 -2.69
CA HIS A 127 -4.31 19.34 -2.60
C HIS A 127 -4.60 17.85 -2.35
N ARG A 128 -3.58 17.01 -2.10
CA ARG A 128 -3.71 15.54 -2.02
C ARG A 128 -4.74 15.01 -1.03
N TYR A 129 -5.01 15.76 0.05
CA TYR A 129 -6.00 15.38 1.07
C TYR A 129 -7.37 16.04 0.89
N THR A 130 -7.54 16.91 -0.10
CA THR A 130 -8.82 17.55 -0.39
C THR A 130 -9.77 16.56 -1.04
N LYS A 131 -11.09 16.83 -1.01
CA LYS A 131 -12.12 15.99 -1.68
C LYS A 131 -11.88 15.79 -3.18
N ARG A 132 -11.23 16.77 -3.84
CA ARG A 132 -10.83 16.71 -5.26
C ARG A 132 -9.38 16.24 -5.46
N GLY A 133 -8.65 15.99 -4.39
CA GLY A 133 -7.25 15.59 -4.44
C GLY A 133 -7.07 14.17 -4.99
N VAL A 134 -6.16 14.04 -5.92
CA VAL A 134 -5.84 12.76 -6.56
C VAL A 134 -4.76 12.05 -5.75
N ARG A 135 -5.05 10.83 -5.28
CA ARG A 135 -4.06 9.98 -4.62
C ARG A 135 -3.01 9.50 -5.60
N SER A 136 -3.46 8.99 -6.74
CA SER A 136 -2.63 8.39 -7.78
C SER A 136 -2.43 9.38 -8.92
N PHE A 137 -1.30 10.06 -8.95
CA PHE A 137 -0.98 11.07 -9.97
C PHE A 137 -0.18 10.44 -11.11
N PRO A 138 -0.66 10.49 -12.38
CA PRO A 138 0.07 9.96 -13.53
C PRO A 138 1.24 10.89 -13.89
N ILE A 139 2.46 10.34 -13.94
CA ILE A 139 3.70 11.08 -14.30
C ILE A 139 4.22 10.75 -15.69
N GLY A 140 3.44 10.07 -16.50
CA GLY A 140 3.78 9.74 -17.87
C GLY A 140 2.63 9.02 -18.56
N ASN A 141 2.80 8.83 -19.87
CA ASN A 141 1.91 8.00 -20.68
C ASN A 141 2.39 6.53 -20.64
N LYS A 142 1.82 5.71 -21.52
CA LYS A 142 2.23 4.32 -21.69
C LYS A 142 3.73 4.25 -22.05
N LEU A 143 4.52 3.67 -21.20
CA LEU A 143 5.95 3.48 -21.38
C LEU A 143 6.27 2.04 -21.76
N THR A 144 7.27 1.85 -22.60
CA THR A 144 7.89 0.55 -22.82
C THR A 144 8.72 0.15 -21.60
N TYR A 145 9.06 -1.12 -21.48
CA TYR A 145 9.89 -1.62 -20.37
C TYR A 145 11.25 -0.88 -20.28
N SER A 146 11.89 -0.59 -21.42
CA SER A 146 13.17 0.14 -21.46
C SER A 146 13.04 1.58 -20.93
N GLN A 147 11.95 2.27 -21.29
CA GLN A 147 11.66 3.61 -20.78
C GLN A 147 11.34 3.58 -19.28
N LEU A 148 10.60 2.59 -18.80
CA LEU A 148 10.33 2.40 -17.38
C LEU A 148 11.63 2.19 -16.59
N GLN A 149 12.56 1.39 -17.08
CA GLN A 149 13.87 1.18 -16.44
C GLN A 149 14.71 2.47 -16.39
N ARG A 150 14.63 3.32 -17.40
CA ARG A 150 15.25 4.65 -17.36
C ARG A 150 14.59 5.54 -16.31
N MET A 151 13.24 5.55 -16.25
CA MET A 151 12.48 6.35 -15.28
C MET A 151 12.76 5.94 -13.82
N LYS A 152 12.98 4.67 -13.55
CA LYS A 152 13.38 4.19 -12.20
C LYS A 152 14.70 4.80 -11.69
N LYS A 153 15.55 5.29 -12.58
CA LYS A 153 16.82 5.94 -12.24
C LYS A 153 16.69 7.45 -12.01
N PHE A 154 15.52 8.03 -12.23
CA PHE A 154 15.32 9.48 -12.09
C PHE A 154 15.48 9.94 -10.63
N PRO A 155 15.90 11.20 -10.45
CA PRO A 155 15.89 11.84 -9.16
C PRO A 155 14.52 11.66 -8.49
N PHE A 156 14.47 11.52 -7.17
CA PHE A 156 13.29 11.19 -6.38
C PHE A 156 12.79 9.73 -6.57
N ILE A 157 12.56 9.25 -7.80
CA ILE A 157 12.08 7.87 -8.06
C ILE A 157 13.10 6.83 -7.61
N LYS A 158 14.39 7.09 -7.78
CA LYS A 158 15.49 6.20 -7.34
C LYS A 158 15.53 5.97 -5.83
N LEU A 159 14.82 6.76 -5.03
CA LEU A 159 14.73 6.57 -3.57
C LEU A 159 13.90 5.35 -3.18
N GLY A 160 13.25 4.70 -4.15
CA GLY A 160 12.40 3.52 -3.97
C GLY A 160 10.94 3.88 -3.75
N SER A 161 10.05 2.90 -3.99
CA SER A 161 8.60 3.11 -3.95
C SER A 161 8.08 3.61 -2.61
N SER A 162 8.65 3.15 -1.50
CA SER A 162 8.24 3.58 -0.15
C SER A 162 8.50 5.07 0.10
N LYS A 163 9.61 5.63 -0.43
CA LYS A 163 10.00 7.04 -0.19
C LYS A 163 9.51 7.99 -1.26
N SER A 164 9.30 7.50 -2.48
CA SER A 164 8.85 8.30 -3.61
C SER A 164 7.37 8.14 -3.92
N GLY A 165 6.71 7.10 -3.37
CA GLY A 165 5.35 6.76 -3.75
C GLY A 165 5.23 6.28 -5.21
N PHE A 166 6.36 5.99 -5.88
CA PHE A 166 6.37 5.57 -7.28
C PHE A 166 5.88 4.14 -7.44
N TYR A 167 4.93 3.95 -8.35
CA TYR A 167 4.48 2.64 -8.81
C TYR A 167 4.05 2.70 -10.28
N TYR A 168 3.77 1.57 -10.89
CA TYR A 168 3.30 1.47 -12.28
C TYR A 168 2.22 0.38 -12.40
N GLU A 169 1.33 0.60 -13.31
CA GLU A 169 0.25 -0.31 -13.71
C GLU A 169 0.50 -0.89 -15.09
#